data_cbba0976de78a76bc4e95b0f1cac66ff
#
_entry.id   cbba0976de78a76bc4e95b0f1cac66ff
#
_cell.length_a   1.000
_cell.length_b   1.000
_cell.length_c   1.000
_cell.angle_alpha   90.00
_cell.angle_beta   90.00
_cell.angle_gamma   90.00
#
_symmetry.space_group_name_H-M   'P 1'
#
loop_
_entity.id
_entity.type
_entity.pdbx_description
1 polymer ?
#
loop_
_entity_poly.entity_id
_entity_poly.type
_entity_poly.pdbx_seq_one_letter_code
_entity_poly.pdbx_strand_id
1 'polypeptide(L)'
;MRRSAVLLGAVALLSCTSDRRPAAPTSSSSSSVAIPTTAPTTTASAVPTTSSPLSAITGCPDPGPLRAPDPLRPHYTASATVDVASSTVAGSVTVTFTPDLDTREIVFRLWPNAPLQTERGVHEDIGDVTRDDGTVLPVGRPDDTTVHAVLPDQLHAGQSITVTVPYSLVVPGPTPDRVAHDGDTMRLGSFLPLLAWEPGVGWATDPSTRAHAEAATSPAADYDVTLQAPGYDVLGSGERDGDHWHASAVRDVAYSIGHFALTEADVDGVHITLGVDQSVPDDPARYVRLITNALTHYEARLGAYPWPTYTAAVLPGFEGGIEFPSHVMHATGSADRSIVHELAHQWFYALVGNDQGRDPWLDEALASYTEFVEVGSLARHAAESIPSDAAGHAGDSMTYWDDHQADYYRGVYVQGAEAVASLGTVDQVDCALRQYIAHNAFRIASPADLVDALSTVFPDAAARLAPYGLHP
;
A
#
# COMPACT_ATOMS: atom_id res chain seq x y z
N MET A 1 43.47 -21.07 -4.56
CA MET A 1 42.95 -19.71 -4.57
C MET A 1 42.13 -19.52 -5.83
N ARG A 2 40.86 -19.80 -5.77
CA ARG A 2 39.90 -19.54 -6.87
C ARG A 2 38.94 -18.45 -6.36
N ARG A 3 38.93 -17.31 -7.01
CA ARG A 3 38.00 -16.22 -6.75
C ARG A 3 36.70 -16.57 -7.44
N SER A 4 35.65 -16.83 -6.66
CA SER A 4 34.27 -16.91 -7.16
C SER A 4 33.73 -15.48 -7.30
N ALA A 5 33.36 -15.10 -8.50
CA ALA A 5 32.63 -13.88 -8.75
C ALA A 5 31.16 -14.15 -8.42
N VAL A 6 30.61 -13.41 -7.48
CA VAL A 6 29.18 -13.38 -7.19
C VAL A 6 28.54 -12.48 -8.25
N LEU A 7 27.76 -13.06 -9.16
CA LEU A 7 26.83 -12.31 -10.02
C LEU A 7 25.67 -11.83 -9.16
N LEU A 8 25.55 -10.52 -8.98
CA LEU A 8 24.30 -9.90 -8.55
C LEU A 8 23.31 -10.04 -9.71
N GLY A 9 22.29 -10.87 -9.52
CA GLY A 9 21.13 -10.92 -10.39
C GLY A 9 20.21 -9.76 -10.05
N ALA A 10 20.22 -8.70 -10.83
CA ALA A 10 19.14 -7.72 -10.83
C ALA A 10 17.92 -8.41 -11.44
N VAL A 11 16.82 -8.45 -10.70
CA VAL A 11 15.53 -8.88 -11.24
C VAL A 11 15.05 -7.78 -12.18
N ALA A 12 15.37 -7.91 -13.46
CA ALA A 12 14.85 -7.04 -14.48
C ALA A 12 13.40 -7.44 -14.77
N LEU A 13 12.45 -6.60 -14.42
CA LEU A 13 11.14 -6.61 -15.05
C LEU A 13 11.34 -6.40 -16.55
N LEU A 14 11.10 -7.45 -17.32
CA LEU A 14 11.27 -7.45 -18.77
C LEU A 14 10.37 -6.39 -19.39
N SER A 15 10.95 -5.21 -19.67
CA SER A 15 10.34 -4.22 -20.55
C SER A 15 10.40 -4.74 -21.99
N CYS A 16 9.26 -5.11 -22.57
CA CYS A 16 9.13 -5.30 -24.00
C CYS A 16 9.28 -3.94 -24.70
N THR A 17 10.40 -3.69 -25.32
CA THR A 17 10.63 -2.55 -26.20
C THR A 17 9.80 -2.70 -27.46
N SER A 18 8.82 -1.82 -27.65
CA SER A 18 8.14 -1.65 -28.93
C SER A 18 8.89 -0.63 -29.79
N ASP A 19 9.21 -1.02 -31.01
CA ASP A 19 9.83 -0.20 -32.05
C ASP A 19 9.13 1.14 -32.26
N ARG A 20 9.85 2.24 -32.05
CA ARG A 20 9.44 3.58 -32.46
C ARG A 20 10.06 3.91 -33.82
N ARG A 21 9.22 4.14 -34.82
CA ARG A 21 9.57 4.91 -36.01
C ARG A 21 9.44 6.42 -35.72
N PRO A 22 10.35 7.26 -36.15
CA PRO A 22 10.25 8.70 -35.93
C PRO A 22 9.26 9.35 -36.92
N ALA A 23 8.37 10.20 -36.40
CA ALA A 23 7.53 11.09 -37.19
C ALA A 23 8.13 12.51 -37.19
N ALA A 24 8.08 13.18 -38.34
CA ALA A 24 8.63 14.50 -38.59
C ALA A 24 7.79 15.64 -37.94
N PRO A 25 8.41 16.81 -37.63
CA PRO A 25 7.74 17.91 -36.94
C PRO A 25 6.86 18.73 -37.87
N THR A 26 5.62 19.01 -37.44
CA THR A 26 4.77 20.04 -38.02
C THR A 26 4.66 21.21 -37.05
N SER A 27 5.04 22.38 -37.53
CA SER A 27 4.90 23.67 -36.85
C SER A 27 3.44 24.15 -36.86
N SER A 28 2.92 24.62 -35.73
CA SER A 28 1.72 25.44 -35.67
C SER A 28 1.83 26.57 -34.64
N SER A 29 1.42 27.72 -35.08
CA SER A 29 1.51 29.04 -34.50
C SER A 29 0.55 29.26 -33.32
N SER A 30 1.05 29.97 -32.31
CA SER A 30 0.32 30.47 -31.15
C SER A 30 -0.64 31.58 -31.47
N SER A 31 -1.86 31.53 -30.93
CA SER A 31 -2.76 32.68 -30.81
C SER A 31 -3.26 32.76 -29.35
N SER A 32 -2.88 33.85 -28.70
CA SER A 32 -3.32 34.20 -27.34
C SER A 32 -4.74 34.75 -27.34
N VAL A 33 -5.61 34.18 -26.49
CA VAL A 33 -6.94 34.76 -26.18
C VAL A 33 -6.97 35.11 -24.69
N ALA A 34 -7.25 36.40 -24.42
CA ALA A 34 -7.41 36.91 -23.05
C ALA A 34 -8.82 36.58 -22.50
N ILE A 35 -8.88 36.10 -21.27
CA ILE A 35 -10.12 35.80 -20.54
C ILE A 35 -10.34 36.88 -19.47
N PRO A 36 -11.55 37.49 -19.35
CA PRO A 36 -11.85 38.48 -18.33
C PRO A 36 -12.19 37.84 -16.98
N THR A 37 -11.61 38.41 -15.92
CA THR A 37 -11.81 38.07 -14.52
C THR A 37 -13.16 38.57 -14.01
N THR A 38 -14.05 37.68 -13.59
CA THR A 38 -15.20 38.01 -12.76
C THR A 38 -15.17 37.14 -11.51
N ALA A 39 -15.21 37.77 -10.32
CA ALA A 39 -15.22 37.08 -9.01
C ALA A 39 -16.56 36.37 -8.80
N PRO A 40 -16.55 35.14 -8.24
CA PRO A 40 -17.80 34.46 -7.89
C PRO A 40 -18.24 34.73 -6.44
N THR A 41 -19.53 35.01 -6.34
CA THR A 41 -20.29 35.12 -5.08
C THR A 41 -20.58 33.73 -4.56
N THR A 42 -20.13 33.44 -3.33
CA THR A 42 -20.33 32.18 -2.65
C THR A 42 -21.79 31.98 -2.22
N THR A 43 -22.48 31.02 -2.81
CA THR A 43 -23.66 30.39 -2.23
C THR A 43 -23.29 28.91 -1.95
N ALA A 44 -23.28 28.56 -0.67
CA ALA A 44 -23.12 27.18 -0.25
C ALA A 44 -24.31 26.34 -0.74
N SER A 45 -24.08 25.49 -1.74
CA SER A 45 -25.04 24.49 -2.20
C SER A 45 -24.63 23.15 -1.60
N ALA A 46 -25.55 22.53 -0.85
CA ALA A 46 -25.35 21.19 -0.32
C ALA A 46 -25.11 20.22 -1.50
N VAL A 47 -23.96 19.56 -1.49
CA VAL A 47 -23.60 18.52 -2.46
C VAL A 47 -24.50 17.31 -2.20
N PRO A 48 -25.28 16.82 -3.18
CA PRO A 48 -25.95 15.55 -3.05
C PRO A 48 -24.89 14.43 -3.13
N THR A 49 -24.75 13.66 -2.06
CA THR A 49 -24.06 12.38 -2.06
C THR A 49 -24.84 11.38 -2.92
N THR A 50 -24.64 11.42 -4.23
CA THR A 50 -25.02 10.34 -5.11
C THR A 50 -23.78 9.49 -5.33
N SER A 51 -23.58 8.47 -4.48
CA SER A 51 -22.74 7.34 -4.84
C SER A 51 -23.23 6.80 -6.18
N SER A 52 -22.34 6.68 -7.16
CA SER A 52 -22.67 5.97 -8.42
C SER A 52 -23.21 4.59 -8.06
N PRO A 53 -24.39 4.20 -8.54
CA PRO A 53 -24.92 2.89 -8.20
C PRO A 53 -23.97 1.82 -8.74
N LEU A 54 -23.52 0.91 -7.85
CA LEU A 54 -22.83 -0.32 -8.26
C LEU A 54 -23.53 -0.91 -9.48
N SER A 55 -22.80 -1.21 -10.54
CA SER A 55 -23.39 -1.87 -11.72
C SER A 55 -24.10 -3.12 -11.27
N ALA A 56 -25.41 -3.23 -11.54
CA ALA A 56 -26.19 -4.38 -11.11
C ALA A 56 -25.71 -5.61 -11.86
N ILE A 57 -24.94 -6.48 -11.20
CA ILE A 57 -24.58 -7.80 -11.71
C ILE A 57 -25.77 -8.70 -11.49
N THR A 58 -26.36 -9.20 -12.58
CA THR A 58 -27.55 -10.05 -12.52
C THR A 58 -27.29 -11.30 -11.68
N GLY A 59 -28.05 -11.48 -10.61
CA GLY A 59 -27.94 -12.63 -9.70
C GLY A 59 -26.87 -12.49 -8.61
N CYS A 60 -26.18 -11.35 -8.53
CA CYS A 60 -25.27 -11.06 -7.43
C CYS A 60 -26.05 -10.70 -6.16
N PRO A 61 -25.79 -11.34 -5.01
CA PRO A 61 -26.32 -10.88 -3.73
C PRO A 61 -25.85 -9.44 -3.42
N ASP A 62 -26.69 -8.66 -2.78
CA ASP A 62 -26.29 -7.36 -2.27
C ASP A 62 -25.23 -7.57 -1.17
N PRO A 63 -24.01 -7.01 -1.29
CA PRO A 63 -22.99 -7.13 -0.26
C PRO A 63 -23.32 -6.34 1.02
N GLY A 64 -24.32 -5.45 0.97
CA GLY A 64 -24.59 -4.49 2.03
C GLY A 64 -23.54 -3.37 2.09
N PRO A 65 -23.61 -2.54 3.16
CA PRO A 65 -22.61 -1.49 3.37
C PRO A 65 -21.25 -2.09 3.76
N LEU A 66 -20.17 -1.34 3.50
CA LEU A 66 -18.86 -1.66 4.06
C LEU A 66 -18.96 -1.83 5.58
N ARG A 67 -18.25 -2.83 6.11
CA ARG A 67 -18.08 -2.96 7.56
C ARG A 67 -17.49 -1.65 8.11
N ALA A 68 -17.99 -1.17 9.23
CA ALA A 68 -17.42 -0.01 9.89
C ALA A 68 -16.04 -0.34 10.51
N PRO A 69 -15.10 0.61 10.54
CA PRO A 69 -13.85 0.44 11.27
C PRO A 69 -14.10 0.12 12.74
N ASP A 70 -13.18 -0.59 13.37
CA ASP A 70 -13.25 -0.88 14.81
C ASP A 70 -13.25 0.46 15.59
N PRO A 71 -14.22 0.72 16.46
CA PRO A 71 -14.24 1.93 17.28
C PRO A 71 -13.09 1.97 18.32
N LEU A 72 -12.46 0.84 18.62
CA LEU A 72 -11.31 0.71 19.51
C LEU A 72 -9.97 0.55 18.76
N ARG A 73 -9.96 0.85 17.46
CA ARG A 73 -8.73 0.82 16.66
C ARG A 73 -7.65 1.71 17.26
N PRO A 74 -6.37 1.39 17.04
CA PRO A 74 -5.28 2.21 17.53
C PRO A 74 -5.38 3.66 17.02
N HIS A 75 -4.90 4.60 17.83
CA HIS A 75 -4.77 6.00 17.45
C HIS A 75 -3.31 6.44 17.62
N TYR A 76 -2.73 6.91 16.52
CA TYR A 76 -1.37 7.42 16.48
C TYR A 76 -1.35 8.95 16.43
N THR A 77 -0.55 9.55 17.31
CA THR A 77 -0.12 10.95 17.18
C THR A 77 1.37 10.93 16.92
N ALA A 78 1.78 11.30 15.72
CA ALA A 78 3.19 11.24 15.31
C ALA A 78 3.73 12.61 14.96
N SER A 79 5.03 12.80 15.20
CA SER A 79 5.80 13.93 14.68
C SER A 79 6.99 13.41 13.88
N ALA A 80 7.33 14.10 12.79
CA ALA A 80 8.50 13.83 11.97
C ALA A 80 9.11 15.15 11.50
N THR A 81 10.40 15.33 11.75
CA THR A 81 11.19 16.39 11.13
C THR A 81 12.16 15.75 10.16
N VAL A 82 12.05 16.11 8.90
CA VAL A 82 12.87 15.57 7.80
C VAL A 82 13.93 16.60 7.43
N ASP A 83 15.18 16.20 7.48
CA ASP A 83 16.31 16.93 6.93
C ASP A 83 16.84 16.17 5.72
N VAL A 84 16.38 16.58 4.53
CA VAL A 84 16.77 15.97 3.25
C VAL A 84 18.29 16.10 3.04
N ALA A 85 18.89 17.23 3.41
CA ALA A 85 20.32 17.47 3.18
C ALA A 85 21.22 16.56 4.01
N SER A 86 20.81 16.21 5.24
CA SER A 86 21.51 15.25 6.09
C SER A 86 21.00 13.83 5.98
N SER A 87 19.97 13.60 5.17
CA SER A 87 19.36 12.26 4.96
C SER A 87 18.80 11.65 6.25
N THR A 88 18.17 12.48 7.09
CA THR A 88 17.68 12.04 8.40
C THR A 88 16.23 12.41 8.64
N VAL A 89 15.56 11.57 9.43
CA VAL A 89 14.23 11.86 10.00
C VAL A 89 14.32 11.66 11.51
N ALA A 90 13.73 12.55 12.27
CA ALA A 90 13.64 12.39 13.73
C ALA A 90 12.24 12.79 14.20
N GLY A 91 11.72 12.07 15.19
CA GLY A 91 10.39 12.33 15.69
C GLY A 91 9.98 11.47 16.87
N SER A 92 8.71 11.40 17.10
CA SER A 92 8.13 10.52 18.10
C SER A 92 6.74 10.03 17.65
N VAL A 93 6.39 8.84 18.08
CA VAL A 93 5.07 8.26 17.93
C VAL A 93 4.46 8.08 19.32
N THR A 94 3.28 8.61 19.54
CA THR A 94 2.44 8.27 20.68
C THR A 94 1.28 7.45 20.16
N VAL A 95 1.11 6.24 20.66
CA VAL A 95 0.02 5.35 20.24
C VAL A 95 -0.85 4.98 21.43
N THR A 96 -2.17 5.16 21.29
CA THR A 96 -3.18 4.59 22.18
C THR A 96 -3.66 3.29 21.57
N PHE A 97 -3.50 2.19 22.31
CA PHE A 97 -3.81 0.84 21.87
C PHE A 97 -4.77 0.14 22.84
N THR A 98 -5.77 -0.54 22.29
CA THR A 98 -6.75 -1.33 23.02
C THR A 98 -6.80 -2.72 22.41
N PRO A 99 -6.10 -3.72 22.97
CA PRO A 99 -6.10 -5.07 22.44
C PRO A 99 -7.44 -5.76 22.64
N ASP A 100 -7.82 -6.65 21.74
CA ASP A 100 -8.95 -7.56 21.85
C ASP A 100 -8.61 -8.90 22.51
N LEU A 101 -7.32 -9.15 22.77
CA LEU A 101 -6.78 -10.28 23.54
C LEU A 101 -5.88 -9.79 24.67
N ASP A 102 -5.73 -10.58 25.72
CA ASP A 102 -4.82 -10.27 26.83
C ASP A 102 -3.36 -10.28 26.35
N THR A 103 -2.56 -9.29 26.76
CA THR A 103 -1.11 -9.23 26.43
C THR A 103 -0.27 -8.77 27.62
N ARG A 104 1.05 -9.07 27.60
CA ARG A 104 2.05 -8.59 28.57
C ARG A 104 3.14 -7.74 27.93
N GLU A 105 2.94 -7.36 26.68
CA GLU A 105 3.92 -6.58 25.92
C GLU A 105 3.19 -5.74 24.89
N ILE A 106 3.91 -4.73 24.36
CA ILE A 106 3.54 -4.00 23.15
C ILE A 106 4.65 -4.27 22.15
N VAL A 107 4.29 -4.73 20.94
CA VAL A 107 5.28 -5.02 19.89
C VAL A 107 5.16 -4.01 18.76
N PHE A 108 6.30 -3.43 18.43
CA PHE A 108 6.46 -2.55 17.27
C PHE A 108 7.32 -3.21 16.20
N ARG A 109 7.00 -2.92 14.94
CA ARG A 109 7.88 -3.21 13.81
C ARG A 109 8.55 -1.92 13.35
N LEU A 110 9.85 -2.04 13.06
CA LEU A 110 10.72 -1.01 12.52
C LEU A 110 11.10 -1.44 11.10
N TRP A 111 10.21 -1.24 10.13
CA TRP A 111 10.39 -1.71 8.76
C TRP A 111 11.59 -1.09 8.02
N PRO A 112 12.04 0.15 8.32
CA PRO A 112 13.31 0.65 7.79
C PRO A 112 14.53 -0.22 8.10
N ASN A 113 14.45 -1.10 9.11
CA ASN A 113 15.50 -2.06 9.44
C ASN A 113 15.37 -3.42 8.73
N ALA A 114 14.49 -3.55 7.74
CA ALA A 114 14.40 -4.75 6.92
C ALA A 114 15.73 -5.02 6.16
N PRO A 115 16.05 -6.30 5.84
CA PRO A 115 17.37 -6.69 5.34
C PRO A 115 17.87 -5.90 4.12
N LEU A 116 17.01 -5.65 3.12
CA LEU A 116 17.40 -4.88 1.93
C LEU A 116 17.69 -3.41 2.24
N GLN A 117 17.01 -2.84 3.22
CA GLN A 117 17.18 -1.47 3.68
C GLN A 117 18.52 -1.31 4.42
N THR A 118 18.78 -2.19 5.40
CA THR A 118 20.01 -2.13 6.21
C THR A 118 21.26 -2.39 5.40
N GLU A 119 21.20 -3.23 4.37
CA GLU A 119 22.30 -3.44 3.42
C GLU A 119 22.65 -2.17 2.62
N ARG A 120 21.72 -1.25 2.49
CA ARG A 120 21.91 0.07 1.88
C ARG A 120 22.25 1.17 2.88
N GLY A 121 22.38 0.79 4.17
CA GLY A 121 22.73 1.70 5.25
C GLY A 121 21.54 2.46 5.83
N VAL A 122 20.30 2.13 5.46
CA VAL A 122 19.11 2.63 6.15
C VAL A 122 19.10 2.06 7.55
N HIS A 123 18.77 2.87 8.53
CA HIS A 123 18.72 2.45 9.91
C HIS A 123 17.76 3.29 10.74
N GLU A 124 16.88 2.61 11.48
CA GLU A 124 15.97 3.22 12.43
C GLU A 124 16.32 2.81 13.85
N ASP A 125 16.53 3.81 14.70
CA ASP A 125 16.69 3.64 16.14
C ASP A 125 15.49 4.21 16.88
N ILE A 126 15.17 3.60 18.04
CA ILE A 126 14.19 4.13 18.99
C ILE A 126 14.85 4.50 20.32
N GLY A 127 14.28 5.54 20.96
CA GLY A 127 14.58 5.88 22.35
C GLY A 127 13.80 5.03 23.35
N ASP A 128 13.73 5.50 24.58
CA ASP A 128 12.97 4.85 25.64
C ASP A 128 11.47 4.81 25.31
N VAL A 129 10.89 3.63 25.37
CA VAL A 129 9.44 3.46 25.27
C VAL A 129 8.82 3.81 26.62
N THR A 130 7.99 4.85 26.65
CA THR A 130 7.41 5.37 27.89
C THR A 130 5.88 5.31 27.88
N ARG A 131 5.29 4.98 29.01
CA ARG A 131 3.85 5.09 29.23
C ARG A 131 3.44 6.54 29.51
N ASP A 132 2.14 6.82 29.43
CA ASP A 132 1.54 8.11 29.77
C ASP A 132 1.82 8.57 31.22
N ASP A 133 2.05 7.63 32.15
CA ASP A 133 2.44 7.92 33.53
C ASP A 133 3.95 8.19 33.70
N GLY A 134 4.74 8.19 32.62
CA GLY A 134 6.17 8.38 32.61
C GLY A 134 7.00 7.13 32.92
N THR A 135 6.37 5.97 33.08
CA THR A 135 7.08 4.70 33.31
C THR A 135 7.82 4.28 32.04
N VAL A 136 9.13 4.10 32.13
CA VAL A 136 9.94 3.52 31.05
C VAL A 136 9.75 1.99 31.02
N LEU A 137 9.38 1.46 29.87
CA LEU A 137 9.20 0.01 29.67
C LEU A 137 10.51 -0.65 29.26
N PRO A 138 10.84 -1.83 29.85
CA PRO A 138 11.96 -2.63 29.37
C PRO A 138 11.75 -3.05 27.90
N VAL A 139 12.78 -2.86 27.07
CA VAL A 139 12.73 -3.18 25.65
C VAL A 139 13.63 -4.36 25.33
N GLY A 140 13.09 -5.35 24.59
CA GLY A 140 13.82 -6.43 23.94
C GLY A 140 13.79 -6.29 22.43
N ARG A 141 14.89 -6.65 21.75
CA ARG A 141 15.00 -6.69 20.29
C ARG A 141 15.40 -8.10 19.86
N PRO A 142 14.44 -8.97 19.48
CA PRO A 142 14.75 -10.33 19.02
C PRO A 142 15.44 -10.33 17.64
N ASP A 143 15.16 -9.33 16.83
CA ASP A 143 15.76 -9.07 15.52
C ASP A 143 15.79 -7.56 15.25
N ASP A 144 16.32 -7.14 14.09
CA ASP A 144 16.50 -5.73 13.75
C ASP A 144 15.18 -5.00 13.52
N THR A 145 14.14 -5.71 13.08
CA THR A 145 12.84 -5.12 12.76
C THR A 145 11.81 -5.18 13.88
N THR A 146 12.08 -5.89 14.98
CA THR A 146 11.10 -6.16 16.03
C THR A 146 11.51 -5.60 17.37
N VAL A 147 10.60 -4.89 18.03
CA VAL A 147 10.78 -4.31 19.37
C VAL A 147 9.66 -4.80 20.28
N HIS A 148 10.02 -5.45 21.38
CA HIS A 148 9.13 -5.86 22.45
C HIS A 148 9.26 -4.93 23.65
N ALA A 149 8.24 -4.12 23.94
CA ALA A 149 8.16 -3.33 25.18
C ALA A 149 7.36 -4.09 26.23
N VAL A 150 8.03 -4.57 27.27
CA VAL A 150 7.45 -5.47 28.28
C VAL A 150 6.65 -4.66 29.30
N LEU A 151 5.39 -5.04 29.51
CA LEU A 151 4.52 -4.43 30.49
C LEU A 151 4.77 -4.97 31.90
N PRO A 152 4.74 -4.13 32.96
CA PRO A 152 4.86 -4.59 34.33
C PRO A 152 3.71 -5.51 34.76
N ASP A 153 2.51 -5.21 34.26
CA ASP A 153 1.28 -5.95 34.52
C ASP A 153 0.63 -6.38 33.21
N GLN A 154 -0.25 -7.38 33.29
CA GLN A 154 -1.03 -7.84 32.15
C GLN A 154 -2.02 -6.75 31.72
N LEU A 155 -2.05 -6.39 30.45
CA LEU A 155 -3.07 -5.60 29.79
C LEU A 155 -4.18 -6.55 29.35
N HIS A 156 -5.37 -6.40 29.90
CA HIS A 156 -6.51 -7.22 29.53
C HIS A 156 -7.22 -6.70 28.29
N ALA A 157 -7.81 -7.64 27.53
CA ALA A 157 -8.67 -7.31 26.40
C ALA A 157 -9.66 -6.18 26.72
N GLY A 158 -9.75 -5.17 25.85
CA GLY A 158 -10.59 -3.99 26.03
C GLY A 158 -10.04 -2.92 26.97
N GLN A 159 -8.87 -3.11 27.58
CA GLN A 159 -8.17 -2.07 28.33
C GLN A 159 -7.23 -1.29 27.40
N SER A 160 -7.25 0.03 27.50
CA SER A 160 -6.38 0.90 26.71
C SER A 160 -5.06 1.19 27.43
N ILE A 161 -3.99 1.30 26.66
CA ILE A 161 -2.70 1.81 27.08
C ILE A 161 -2.21 2.86 26.09
N THR A 162 -1.54 3.89 26.60
CA THR A 162 -0.86 4.87 25.74
C THR A 162 0.63 4.81 25.99
N VAL A 163 1.39 4.67 24.91
CA VAL A 163 2.86 4.63 24.92
C VAL A 163 3.46 5.59 23.92
N THR A 164 4.61 6.16 24.25
CA THR A 164 5.37 7.07 23.38
C THR A 164 6.72 6.45 23.05
N VAL A 165 7.08 6.48 21.77
CA VAL A 165 8.31 5.94 21.19
C VAL A 165 9.00 7.05 20.41
N PRO A 166 10.07 7.67 20.94
CA PRO A 166 10.94 8.52 20.14
C PRO A 166 11.70 7.68 19.12
N TYR A 167 11.89 8.18 17.91
CA TYR A 167 12.63 7.48 16.87
C TYR A 167 13.55 8.42 16.07
N SER A 168 14.56 7.83 15.45
CA SER A 168 15.43 8.49 14.48
C SER A 168 15.76 7.53 13.35
N LEU A 169 15.71 8.05 12.11
CA LEU A 169 15.92 7.28 10.90
C LEU A 169 17.01 7.95 10.05
N VAL A 170 17.95 7.15 9.55
CA VAL A 170 18.99 7.56 8.60
C VAL A 170 18.73 6.86 7.27
N VAL A 171 18.70 7.65 6.18
CA VAL A 171 18.38 7.16 4.82
C VAL A 171 19.48 7.65 3.86
N PRO A 172 20.65 7.03 3.83
CA PRO A 172 21.85 7.61 3.21
C PRO A 172 21.84 7.60 1.67
N GLY A 173 20.88 6.91 1.04
CA GLY A 173 20.85 6.84 -0.41
C GLY A 173 19.69 6.05 -1.00
N PRO A 174 19.73 5.76 -2.29
CA PRO A 174 18.66 5.04 -2.98
C PRO A 174 18.59 3.58 -2.53
N THR A 175 17.36 3.12 -2.35
CA THR A 175 17.02 1.72 -2.14
C THR A 175 15.95 1.30 -3.16
N PRO A 176 15.79 0.04 -3.47
CA PRO A 176 14.68 -0.42 -4.32
C PRO A 176 13.32 -0.43 -3.61
N ASP A 177 13.29 -0.14 -2.32
CA ASP A 177 12.17 -0.37 -1.42
C ASP A 177 11.54 0.95 -0.89
N ARG A 178 10.66 0.84 0.09
CA ARG A 178 9.75 1.86 0.67
C ARG A 178 10.44 3.08 1.26
N VAL A 179 11.65 2.92 1.79
CA VAL A 179 12.41 4.02 2.40
C VAL A 179 13.67 4.28 1.59
N ALA A 180 13.78 5.48 1.01
CA ALA A 180 14.92 5.83 0.17
C ALA A 180 15.16 7.34 0.13
N HIS A 181 16.38 7.71 -0.23
CA HIS A 181 16.78 9.07 -0.54
C HIS A 181 17.52 9.08 -1.88
N ASP A 182 17.04 9.85 -2.85
CA ASP A 182 17.65 9.99 -4.17
C ASP A 182 17.66 11.48 -4.60
N GLY A 183 18.84 12.10 -4.58
CA GLY A 183 18.97 13.53 -4.87
C GLY A 183 18.28 14.40 -3.82
N ASP A 184 17.27 15.16 -4.24
CA ASP A 184 16.43 16.00 -3.36
C ASP A 184 15.09 15.31 -3.01
N THR A 185 14.96 14.02 -3.28
CA THR A 185 13.71 13.26 -3.09
C THR A 185 13.86 12.21 -2.01
N MET A 186 12.93 12.15 -1.07
CA MET A 186 12.83 11.07 -0.07
C MET A 186 11.48 10.36 -0.17
N ARG A 187 11.54 9.02 -0.05
CA ARG A 187 10.39 8.14 0.16
C ARG A 187 10.41 7.68 1.61
N LEU A 188 9.28 7.82 2.28
CA LEU A 188 9.09 7.41 3.68
C LEU A 188 7.83 6.55 3.78
N GLY A 189 7.96 5.27 3.47
CA GLY A 189 6.90 4.28 3.62
C GLY A 189 7.16 3.34 4.79
N SER A 190 6.15 3.00 5.59
CA SER A 190 6.28 2.19 6.80
C SER A 190 7.43 2.64 7.71
N PHE A 191 7.62 3.94 7.84
CA PHE A 191 8.80 4.55 8.47
C PHE A 191 8.60 4.88 9.95
N LEU A 192 7.38 4.75 10.45
CA LEU A 192 7.05 4.92 11.87
C LEU A 192 7.16 3.57 12.59
N PRO A 193 7.50 3.54 13.89
CA PRO A 193 7.29 2.35 14.71
C PRO A 193 5.81 1.94 14.68
N LEU A 194 5.49 0.81 14.04
CA LEU A 194 4.12 0.33 13.82
C LEU A 194 3.77 -0.81 14.76
N LEU A 195 2.55 -0.77 15.34
CA LEU A 195 2.01 -1.89 16.10
C LEU A 195 1.86 -3.14 15.21
N ALA A 196 2.40 -4.25 15.66
CA ALA A 196 2.33 -5.53 14.97
C ALA A 196 1.13 -6.37 15.46
N TRP A 197 -0.03 -5.75 15.71
CA TRP A 197 -1.18 -6.44 16.24
C TRP A 197 -2.11 -6.95 15.16
N GLU A 198 -2.43 -8.23 15.21
CA GLU A 198 -3.45 -8.85 14.38
C GLU A 198 -4.66 -9.18 15.26
N PRO A 199 -5.81 -8.50 15.08
CA PRO A 199 -7.00 -8.70 15.88
C PRO A 199 -7.49 -10.16 15.84
N GLY A 200 -7.75 -10.74 17.02
CA GLY A 200 -8.16 -12.14 17.18
C GLY A 200 -7.00 -13.14 17.16
N VAL A 201 -5.77 -12.73 16.81
CA VAL A 201 -4.58 -13.59 16.70
C VAL A 201 -3.51 -13.19 17.71
N GLY A 202 -3.13 -11.91 17.77
CA GLY A 202 -2.07 -11.40 18.65
C GLY A 202 -0.97 -10.69 17.88
N TRP A 203 0.29 -10.79 18.37
CA TRP A 203 1.43 -10.11 17.78
C TRP A 203 1.97 -10.84 16.54
N ALA A 204 1.97 -10.18 15.38
CA ALA A 204 2.58 -10.66 14.15
C ALA A 204 4.09 -10.37 14.17
N THR A 205 4.87 -11.37 14.54
CA THR A 205 6.34 -11.26 14.72
C THR A 205 7.12 -12.17 13.78
N ASP A 206 6.54 -12.51 12.64
CA ASP A 206 7.21 -13.30 11.61
C ASP A 206 8.49 -12.62 11.14
N PRO A 207 9.55 -13.38 10.84
CA PRO A 207 10.82 -12.82 10.39
C PRO A 207 10.64 -11.96 9.15
N SER A 208 11.32 -10.81 9.13
CA SER A 208 11.42 -10.01 7.90
C SER A 208 12.25 -10.76 6.86
N THR A 209 11.82 -10.73 5.60
CA THR A 209 12.47 -11.40 4.47
C THR A 209 13.27 -10.40 3.63
N ARG A 210 14.09 -10.92 2.71
CA ARG A 210 14.83 -10.12 1.72
C ARG A 210 14.01 -9.86 0.46
N ALA A 211 13.00 -10.68 0.20
CA ALA A 211 12.05 -10.44 -0.87
C ALA A 211 11.30 -9.12 -0.59
N HIS A 212 10.92 -8.43 -1.68
CA HIS A 212 10.35 -7.09 -1.56
C HIS A 212 9.15 -7.09 -0.62
N ALA A 213 9.30 -6.44 0.45
CA ALA A 213 8.42 -5.54 1.16
C ALA A 213 7.04 -6.01 1.63
N GLU A 214 6.48 -7.12 1.24
CA GLU A 214 5.20 -7.63 1.73
C GLU A 214 5.40 -8.31 3.08
N ALA A 215 5.76 -7.54 4.08
CA ALA A 215 5.98 -8.05 5.42
C ALA A 215 5.22 -7.27 6.50
N ALA A 216 4.57 -6.15 6.11
CA ALA A 216 3.90 -5.29 7.07
C ALA A 216 2.52 -5.84 7.43
N THR A 217 2.34 -6.25 8.70
CA THR A 217 1.04 -6.54 9.27
C THR A 217 0.77 -5.56 10.40
N SER A 218 -0.26 -4.73 10.23
CA SER A 218 -0.72 -3.75 11.23
C SER A 218 -2.22 -3.58 11.12
N PRO A 219 -2.95 -3.35 12.24
CA PRO A 219 -4.38 -3.12 12.22
C PRO A 219 -4.70 -1.74 11.63
N ALA A 220 -5.89 -1.58 11.06
CA ALA A 220 -6.38 -0.26 10.71
C ALA A 220 -6.42 0.64 11.96
N ALA A 221 -5.92 1.87 11.82
CA ALA A 221 -5.74 2.85 12.88
C ALA A 221 -6.07 4.26 12.38
N ASP A 222 -6.20 5.21 13.31
CA ASP A 222 -6.23 6.63 12.97
C ASP A 222 -4.84 7.23 13.19
N TYR A 223 -4.41 8.08 12.25
CA TYR A 223 -3.11 8.75 12.30
C TYR A 223 -3.30 10.26 12.24
N ASP A 224 -2.76 10.95 13.24
CA ASP A 224 -2.54 12.39 13.25
C ASP A 224 -1.02 12.64 13.19
N VAL A 225 -0.53 13.06 12.03
CA VAL A 225 0.91 13.21 11.78
C VAL A 225 1.26 14.67 11.54
N THR A 226 2.23 15.20 12.29
CA THR A 226 2.87 16.48 11.99
C THR A 226 4.20 16.18 11.31
N LEU A 227 4.30 16.45 10.00
CA LEU A 227 5.50 16.22 9.21
C LEU A 227 6.07 17.54 8.69
N GLN A 228 7.31 17.84 9.08
CA GLN A 228 8.03 19.03 8.68
C GLN A 228 9.18 18.67 7.74
N ALA A 229 9.17 19.20 6.52
CA ALA A 229 10.23 19.10 5.52
C ALA A 229 10.50 20.49 4.93
N PRO A 230 11.20 21.39 5.64
CA PRO A 230 11.33 22.77 5.24
C PRO A 230 11.98 22.94 3.86
N GLY A 231 11.28 23.64 2.97
CA GLY A 231 11.77 23.92 1.60
C GLY A 231 11.39 22.87 0.57
N TYR A 232 10.66 21.82 0.96
CA TYR A 232 10.21 20.74 0.07
C TYR A 232 8.68 20.64 0.06
N ASP A 233 8.15 20.12 -1.04
CA ASP A 233 6.77 19.68 -1.12
C ASP A 233 6.63 18.31 -0.45
N VAL A 234 5.46 18.04 0.13
CA VAL A 234 5.12 16.76 0.74
C VAL A 234 3.79 16.27 0.17
N LEU A 235 3.79 15.03 -0.31
CA LEU A 235 2.59 14.27 -0.64
C LEU A 235 2.51 13.07 0.30
N GLY A 236 1.31 12.64 0.68
CA GLY A 236 1.22 11.51 1.62
C GLY A 236 -0.18 11.01 1.86
N SER A 237 -0.29 10.04 2.74
CA SER A 237 -1.54 9.41 3.16
C SER A 237 -2.43 10.37 3.95
N GLY A 238 -3.72 10.40 3.63
CA GLY A 238 -4.74 11.15 4.36
C GLY A 238 -4.98 12.57 3.87
N GLU A 239 -5.71 13.33 4.68
CA GLU A 239 -6.06 14.73 4.42
C GLU A 239 -5.02 15.66 5.03
N ARG A 240 -4.64 16.72 4.31
CA ARG A 240 -3.59 17.64 4.70
C ARG A 240 -4.13 19.01 5.13
N ASP A 241 -3.64 19.53 6.26
CA ASP A 241 -3.80 20.92 6.69
C ASP A 241 -2.42 21.50 7.13
N GLY A 242 -1.75 22.22 6.24
CA GLY A 242 -0.39 22.70 6.45
C GLY A 242 0.63 21.58 6.59
N ASP A 243 1.25 21.45 7.76
CA ASP A 243 2.18 20.36 8.11
C ASP A 243 1.48 19.19 8.81
N HIS A 244 0.18 19.28 9.02
CA HIS A 244 -0.63 18.25 9.65
C HIS A 244 -1.32 17.37 8.62
N TRP A 245 -1.33 16.06 8.91
CA TRP A 245 -1.97 15.03 8.12
C TRP A 245 -2.89 14.21 9.00
N HIS A 246 -4.10 13.98 8.55
CA HIS A 246 -5.07 13.12 9.20
C HIS A 246 -5.46 11.98 8.28
N ALA A 247 -5.21 10.74 8.70
CA ALA A 247 -5.63 9.55 7.98
C ALA A 247 -6.47 8.66 8.89
N SER A 248 -7.71 8.41 8.49
CA SER A 248 -8.67 7.65 9.32
C SER A 248 -8.81 6.22 8.81
N ALA A 249 -8.74 5.27 9.74
CA ALA A 249 -8.91 3.85 9.50
C ALA A 249 -8.00 3.29 8.39
N VAL A 250 -6.72 3.63 8.46
CA VAL A 250 -5.68 3.15 7.53
C VAL A 250 -4.68 2.25 8.26
N ARG A 251 -4.07 1.30 7.55
CA ARG A 251 -3.12 0.35 8.15
C ARG A 251 -1.74 0.96 8.41
N ASP A 252 -1.35 1.92 7.56
CA ASP A 252 -0.05 2.56 7.55
C ASP A 252 -0.17 3.92 6.88
N VAL A 253 0.87 4.73 6.99
CA VAL A 253 1.00 6.02 6.31
C VAL A 253 2.35 6.14 5.63
N ALA A 254 2.36 6.83 4.49
CA ALA A 254 3.58 7.10 3.74
C ALA A 254 3.61 8.52 3.22
N TYR A 255 4.84 9.02 3.00
CA TYR A 255 5.07 10.37 2.49
C TYR A 255 6.16 10.38 1.44
N SER A 256 5.92 11.13 0.37
CA SER A 256 6.89 11.48 -0.66
C SER A 256 7.29 12.93 -0.50
N ILE A 257 8.58 13.19 -0.39
CA ILE A 257 9.15 14.52 -0.14
C ILE A 257 10.07 14.86 -1.30
N GLY A 258 9.92 16.05 -1.89
CA GLY A 258 10.69 16.45 -3.07
C GLY A 258 10.25 17.79 -3.62
N HIS A 259 10.61 18.06 -4.87
CA HIS A 259 10.14 19.21 -5.63
C HIS A 259 9.21 18.74 -6.74
N PHE A 260 7.91 18.90 -6.55
CA PHE A 260 6.90 18.33 -7.44
C PHE A 260 6.24 19.36 -8.36
N ALA A 261 6.00 18.95 -9.60
CA ALA A 261 5.00 19.55 -10.44
C ALA A 261 3.64 18.93 -10.07
N LEU A 262 2.79 19.70 -9.37
CA LEU A 262 1.51 19.24 -8.87
C LEU A 262 0.42 19.34 -9.93
N THR A 263 -0.45 18.34 -9.97
CA THR A 263 -1.68 18.32 -10.81
C THR A 263 -2.81 17.75 -9.97
N GLU A 264 -3.95 18.41 -9.98
CA GLU A 264 -5.13 18.04 -9.20
C GLU A 264 -6.29 17.61 -10.12
N ALA A 265 -7.12 16.71 -9.62
CA ALA A 265 -8.37 16.30 -10.26
C ALA A 265 -9.36 15.85 -9.17
N ASP A 266 -10.65 15.97 -9.50
CA ASP A 266 -11.73 15.46 -8.66
C ASP A 266 -12.54 14.44 -9.46
N VAL A 267 -12.80 13.27 -8.86
CA VAL A 267 -13.64 12.23 -9.46
C VAL A 267 -14.45 11.52 -8.38
N ASP A 268 -15.74 11.38 -8.58
CA ASP A 268 -16.69 10.65 -7.71
C ASP A 268 -16.61 11.05 -6.21
N GLY A 269 -16.21 12.30 -5.92
CA GLY A 269 -16.07 12.85 -4.56
C GLY A 269 -14.69 12.66 -3.96
N VAL A 270 -13.75 12.05 -4.68
CA VAL A 270 -12.35 11.88 -4.28
C VAL A 270 -11.51 13.01 -4.86
N HIS A 271 -10.76 13.70 -4.01
CA HIS A 271 -9.77 14.69 -4.44
C HIS A 271 -8.43 14.00 -4.70
N ILE A 272 -7.95 14.07 -5.95
CA ILE A 272 -6.70 13.45 -6.40
C ILE A 272 -5.63 14.52 -6.52
N THR A 273 -4.47 14.30 -5.88
CA THR A 273 -3.27 15.11 -6.06
C THR A 273 -2.14 14.24 -6.60
N LEU A 274 -1.69 14.53 -7.80
CA LEU A 274 -0.50 13.92 -8.41
C LEU A 274 0.69 14.88 -8.32
N GLY A 275 1.83 14.42 -7.83
CA GLY A 275 3.12 15.10 -7.91
C GLY A 275 4.08 14.34 -8.82
N VAL A 276 4.60 15.01 -9.83
CA VAL A 276 5.70 14.48 -10.64
C VAL A 276 6.97 15.20 -10.21
N ASP A 277 7.96 14.45 -9.76
CA ASP A 277 9.27 15.00 -9.37
C ASP A 277 9.86 15.78 -10.56
N GLN A 278 10.39 16.99 -10.29
CA GLN A 278 10.89 17.87 -11.35
C GLN A 278 12.15 17.33 -12.05
N SER A 279 12.80 16.32 -11.49
CA SER A 279 13.97 15.67 -12.10
C SER A 279 13.60 14.61 -13.15
N VAL A 280 12.33 14.18 -13.23
CA VAL A 280 11.88 13.12 -14.15
C VAL A 280 11.03 13.67 -15.31
N PRO A 281 11.06 13.02 -16.50
CA PRO A 281 10.42 13.54 -17.71
C PRO A 281 8.97 13.06 -17.90
N ASP A 282 8.31 12.58 -16.86
CA ASP A 282 6.99 11.96 -16.95
C ASP A 282 5.88 12.99 -17.23
N ASP A 283 4.88 12.61 -18.04
CA ASP A 283 3.72 13.43 -18.36
C ASP A 283 2.63 13.26 -17.30
N PRO A 284 2.35 14.27 -16.43
CA PRO A 284 1.34 14.17 -15.40
C PRO A 284 -0.07 13.90 -15.95
N ALA A 285 -0.40 14.40 -17.14
CA ALA A 285 -1.71 14.16 -17.74
C ALA A 285 -1.99 12.68 -18.05
N ARG A 286 -0.94 11.91 -18.34
CA ARG A 286 -1.04 10.46 -18.51
C ARG A 286 -1.46 9.76 -17.22
N TYR A 287 -0.80 10.07 -16.11
CA TYR A 287 -1.08 9.47 -14.80
C TYR A 287 -2.47 9.84 -14.30
N VAL A 288 -2.81 11.13 -14.30
CA VAL A 288 -4.14 11.59 -13.87
C VAL A 288 -5.25 10.89 -14.64
N ARG A 289 -5.13 10.81 -15.97
CA ARG A 289 -6.12 10.13 -16.81
C ARG A 289 -6.27 8.65 -16.46
N LEU A 290 -5.16 7.93 -16.24
CA LEU A 290 -5.19 6.51 -15.87
C LEU A 290 -5.81 6.30 -14.50
N ILE A 291 -5.40 7.08 -13.51
CA ILE A 291 -5.90 7.02 -12.14
C ILE A 291 -7.40 7.35 -12.10
N THR A 292 -7.84 8.44 -12.71
CA THR A 292 -9.26 8.85 -12.68
C THR A 292 -10.16 7.83 -13.37
N ASN A 293 -9.74 7.30 -14.53
CA ASN A 293 -10.51 6.28 -15.24
C ASN A 293 -10.59 4.98 -14.43
N ALA A 294 -9.46 4.50 -13.93
CA ALA A 294 -9.41 3.26 -13.18
C ALA A 294 -10.17 3.39 -11.85
N LEU A 295 -10.10 4.54 -11.16
CA LEU A 295 -10.85 4.77 -9.92
C LEU A 295 -12.37 4.63 -10.17
N THR A 296 -12.91 5.32 -11.18
CA THR A 296 -14.32 5.18 -11.56
C THR A 296 -14.71 3.73 -11.90
N HIS A 297 -13.85 3.02 -12.65
CA HIS A 297 -14.12 1.63 -13.01
C HIS A 297 -14.05 0.69 -11.80
N TYR A 298 -13.10 0.90 -10.90
CA TYR A 298 -12.95 0.07 -9.70
C TYR A 298 -14.09 0.32 -8.72
N GLU A 299 -14.53 1.57 -8.53
CA GLU A 299 -15.73 1.85 -7.75
C GLU A 299 -16.97 1.15 -8.31
N ALA A 300 -17.13 1.17 -9.63
CA ALA A 300 -18.25 0.49 -10.29
C ALA A 300 -18.17 -1.05 -10.18
N ARG A 301 -16.99 -1.63 -10.07
CA ARG A 301 -16.75 -3.09 -9.99
C ARG A 301 -16.68 -3.60 -8.56
N LEU A 302 -16.00 -2.89 -7.68
CA LEU A 302 -15.60 -3.38 -6.35
C LEU A 302 -16.34 -2.69 -5.20
N GLY A 303 -16.85 -1.48 -5.41
CA GLY A 303 -17.48 -0.64 -4.41
C GLY A 303 -16.72 0.66 -4.19
N ALA A 304 -17.36 1.61 -3.49
CA ALA A 304 -16.84 2.96 -3.33
C ALA A 304 -15.45 2.98 -2.67
N TYR A 305 -14.57 3.87 -3.15
CA TYR A 305 -13.32 4.22 -2.50
C TYR A 305 -13.63 4.92 -1.16
N PRO A 306 -13.02 4.49 -0.03
CA PRO A 306 -13.53 4.89 1.28
C PRO A 306 -12.98 6.22 1.80
N TRP A 307 -11.93 6.79 1.19
CA TRP A 307 -11.30 8.01 1.67
C TRP A 307 -11.60 9.23 0.77
N PRO A 308 -11.60 10.46 1.32
CA PRO A 308 -11.91 11.65 0.52
C PRO A 308 -10.74 12.10 -0.37
N THR A 309 -9.53 11.59 -0.13
CA THR A 309 -8.32 12.00 -0.84
C THR A 309 -7.56 10.80 -1.39
N TYR A 310 -6.91 10.99 -2.54
CA TYR A 310 -5.92 10.07 -3.09
C TYR A 310 -4.72 10.88 -3.60
N THR A 311 -3.52 10.55 -3.14
CA THR A 311 -2.30 11.17 -3.62
C THR A 311 -1.42 10.17 -4.36
N ALA A 312 -0.69 10.64 -5.36
CA ALA A 312 0.30 9.84 -6.06
C ALA A 312 1.57 10.66 -6.32
N ALA A 313 2.72 10.04 -6.19
CA ALA A 313 4.01 10.66 -6.48
C ALA A 313 4.75 9.85 -7.55
N VAL A 314 5.26 10.53 -8.59
CA VAL A 314 6.15 9.92 -9.60
C VAL A 314 7.58 10.30 -9.28
N LEU A 315 8.41 9.32 -8.96
CA LEU A 315 9.69 9.49 -8.27
C LEU A 315 10.85 8.80 -9.01
N PRO A 316 12.09 9.28 -8.85
CA PRO A 316 13.29 8.60 -9.33
C PRO A 316 13.72 7.44 -8.42
N GLY A 317 14.68 6.65 -8.89
CA GLY A 317 15.54 5.79 -8.04
C GLY A 317 14.96 4.42 -7.68
N PHE A 318 13.86 3.98 -8.29
CA PHE A 318 13.32 2.62 -8.12
C PHE A 318 12.53 2.18 -9.37
N GLU A 319 11.98 0.97 -9.34
CA GLU A 319 11.17 0.39 -10.41
C GLU A 319 9.80 -0.04 -9.86
N GLY A 320 8.76 0.00 -10.70
CA GLY A 320 7.39 -0.40 -10.32
C GLY A 320 6.59 0.69 -9.61
N GLY A 321 5.84 0.29 -8.61
CA GLY A 321 5.10 1.15 -7.71
C GLY A 321 5.15 0.62 -6.29
N ILE A 322 4.65 1.40 -5.34
CA ILE A 322 4.49 1.00 -3.95
C ILE A 322 3.18 1.59 -3.45
N GLU A 323 2.33 0.73 -2.98
CA GLU A 323 0.99 1.00 -2.47
C GLU A 323 1.02 1.42 -0.99
N PHE A 324 0.29 2.48 -0.67
CA PHE A 324 -0.07 2.83 0.71
C PHE A 324 -1.51 3.32 0.74
N PRO A 325 -2.20 3.24 1.86
CA PRO A 325 -3.54 3.77 1.96
C PRO A 325 -3.58 5.26 1.59
N SER A 326 -4.39 5.61 0.60
CA SER A 326 -4.58 6.94 0.03
C SER A 326 -3.31 7.64 -0.51
N HIS A 327 -2.16 6.94 -0.58
CA HIS A 327 -0.92 7.45 -1.19
C HIS A 327 -0.17 6.34 -1.94
N VAL A 328 0.20 6.61 -3.20
CA VAL A 328 0.94 5.65 -4.02
C VAL A 328 2.21 6.29 -4.57
N MET A 329 3.29 5.53 -4.56
CA MET A 329 4.57 5.93 -5.15
C MET A 329 4.77 5.19 -6.47
N HIS A 330 4.95 5.92 -7.57
CA HIS A 330 5.25 5.35 -8.89
C HIS A 330 6.70 5.65 -9.27
N ALA A 331 7.38 4.69 -9.82
CA ALA A 331 8.66 4.92 -10.46
C ALA A 331 8.50 5.75 -11.74
N THR A 332 9.52 6.56 -12.09
CA THR A 332 9.57 7.23 -13.39
C THR A 332 9.44 6.24 -14.53
N GLY A 333 8.63 6.57 -15.54
CA GLY A 333 8.40 5.70 -16.69
C GLY A 333 7.58 4.45 -16.42
N SER A 334 6.89 4.35 -15.27
CA SER A 334 6.00 3.22 -14.96
C SER A 334 5.03 2.92 -16.11
N ALA A 335 4.83 1.63 -16.39
CA ALA A 335 3.88 1.19 -17.40
C ALA A 335 2.43 1.53 -17.00
N ASP A 336 1.54 1.73 -17.97
CA ASP A 336 0.12 2.02 -17.69
C ASP A 336 -0.50 0.98 -16.75
N ARG A 337 -0.16 -0.30 -16.94
CA ARG A 337 -0.65 -1.40 -16.10
C ARG A 337 -0.21 -1.27 -14.64
N SER A 338 1.03 -0.84 -14.37
CA SER A 338 1.53 -0.66 -13.00
C SER A 338 0.77 0.45 -12.27
N ILE A 339 0.43 1.55 -12.98
CA ILE A 339 -0.32 2.66 -12.37
C ILE A 339 -1.69 2.20 -11.87
N VAL A 340 -2.40 1.39 -12.66
CA VAL A 340 -3.73 0.90 -12.27
C VAL A 340 -3.65 -0.29 -11.29
N HIS A 341 -2.54 -1.03 -11.27
CA HIS A 341 -2.25 -2.06 -10.28
C HIS A 341 -2.14 -1.45 -8.88
N GLU A 342 -1.29 -0.44 -8.71
CA GLU A 342 -1.12 0.24 -7.42
C GLU A 342 -2.41 0.91 -6.93
N LEU A 343 -3.28 1.36 -7.85
CA LEU A 343 -4.59 1.85 -7.46
C LEU A 343 -5.50 0.72 -6.96
N ALA A 344 -5.40 -0.50 -7.51
CA ALA A 344 -6.22 -1.63 -7.06
C ALA A 344 -5.92 -2.04 -5.61
N HIS A 345 -4.70 -1.81 -5.14
CA HIS A 345 -4.31 -2.01 -3.74
C HIS A 345 -5.09 -1.11 -2.76
N GLN A 346 -5.80 -0.10 -3.22
CA GLN A 346 -6.67 0.68 -2.34
C GLN A 346 -7.87 -0.15 -1.83
N TRP A 347 -8.27 -1.20 -2.55
CA TRP A 347 -9.25 -2.19 -2.09
C TRP A 347 -8.60 -3.42 -1.46
N PHE A 348 -7.46 -3.89 -2.02
CA PHE A 348 -6.75 -5.11 -1.60
C PHE A 348 -5.38 -4.70 -1.02
N TYR A 349 -5.25 -4.54 0.24
CA TYR A 349 -4.22 -4.04 1.12
C TYR A 349 -4.73 -2.87 1.99
N ALA A 350 -5.13 -1.72 1.37
CA ALA A 350 -5.47 -0.53 2.13
C ALA A 350 -6.81 -0.70 2.87
N LEU A 351 -7.89 -1.07 2.15
CA LEU A 351 -9.23 -1.26 2.73
C LEU A 351 -9.39 -2.63 3.38
N VAL A 352 -9.05 -3.69 2.66
CA VAL A 352 -9.02 -5.05 3.18
C VAL A 352 -7.56 -5.46 3.32
N GLY A 353 -7.06 -5.44 4.53
CA GLY A 353 -5.69 -5.82 4.83
C GLY A 353 -5.50 -7.33 4.87
N ASN A 354 -4.26 -7.76 4.81
CA ASN A 354 -3.80 -9.14 4.98
C ASN A 354 -2.53 -9.18 5.82
N ASP A 355 -2.15 -10.36 6.26
CA ASP A 355 -0.78 -10.59 6.70
C ASP A 355 0.08 -10.81 5.45
N GLN A 356 0.74 -9.75 4.98
CA GLN A 356 1.54 -9.81 3.75
C GLN A 356 2.72 -10.78 3.85
N GLY A 357 3.23 -11.02 5.04
CA GLY A 357 4.31 -12.00 5.26
C GLY A 357 3.86 -13.45 5.11
N ARG A 358 2.62 -13.77 5.52
CA ARG A 358 2.07 -15.14 5.43
C ARG A 358 1.30 -15.36 4.15
N ASP A 359 0.48 -14.37 3.74
CA ASP A 359 -0.50 -14.49 2.68
C ASP A 359 -0.35 -13.36 1.64
N PRO A 360 0.82 -13.21 0.98
CA PRO A 360 1.08 -12.11 0.04
C PRO A 360 0.15 -12.10 -1.17
N TRP A 361 -0.47 -13.24 -1.49
CA TRP A 361 -1.38 -13.37 -2.61
C TRP A 361 -2.74 -12.68 -2.42
N LEU A 362 -3.13 -12.39 -1.16
CA LEU A 362 -4.43 -11.77 -0.87
C LEU A 362 -4.51 -10.32 -1.35
N ASP A 363 -3.40 -9.62 -1.45
CA ASP A 363 -3.33 -8.32 -2.07
C ASP A 363 -2.81 -8.40 -3.50
N GLU A 364 -1.66 -9.01 -3.72
CA GLU A 364 -0.98 -9.00 -5.01
C GLU A 364 -1.72 -9.73 -6.12
N ALA A 365 -2.28 -10.92 -5.83
CA ALA A 365 -3.07 -11.63 -6.83
C ALA A 365 -4.39 -10.93 -7.14
N LEU A 366 -5.04 -10.33 -6.13
CA LEU A 366 -6.31 -9.62 -6.33
C LEU A 366 -6.10 -8.27 -7.04
N ALA A 367 -5.04 -7.53 -6.71
CA ALA A 367 -4.65 -6.33 -7.44
C ALA A 367 -4.27 -6.66 -8.89
N SER A 368 -3.51 -7.74 -9.12
CA SER A 368 -3.17 -8.20 -10.47
C SER A 368 -4.39 -8.64 -11.27
N TYR A 369 -5.32 -9.39 -10.67
CA TYR A 369 -6.59 -9.73 -11.33
C TYR A 369 -7.34 -8.47 -11.75
N THR A 370 -7.42 -7.50 -10.87
CA THR A 370 -8.14 -6.24 -11.09
C THR A 370 -7.48 -5.42 -12.21
N GLU A 371 -6.14 -5.33 -12.20
CA GLU A 371 -5.32 -4.73 -13.26
C GLU A 371 -5.55 -5.44 -14.59
N PHE A 372 -5.42 -6.78 -14.64
CA PHE A 372 -5.52 -7.54 -15.89
C PHE A 372 -6.88 -7.39 -16.56
N VAL A 373 -7.94 -7.27 -15.77
CA VAL A 373 -9.28 -6.95 -16.28
C VAL A 373 -9.33 -5.52 -16.82
N GLU A 374 -8.80 -4.53 -16.09
CA GLU A 374 -8.82 -3.12 -16.45
C GLU A 374 -8.10 -2.86 -17.78
N VAL A 375 -6.90 -3.44 -17.94
CA VAL A 375 -6.11 -3.25 -19.17
C VAL A 375 -6.42 -4.28 -20.27
N GLY A 376 -7.40 -5.17 -20.06
CA GLY A 376 -7.81 -6.18 -21.03
C GLY A 376 -6.74 -7.24 -21.33
N SER A 377 -5.87 -7.55 -20.36
CA SER A 377 -4.72 -8.45 -20.54
C SER A 377 -4.91 -9.86 -19.94
N LEU A 378 -6.05 -10.14 -19.32
CA LEU A 378 -6.30 -11.39 -18.60
C LEU A 378 -6.00 -12.66 -19.43
N ALA A 379 -6.50 -12.72 -20.68
CA ALA A 379 -6.25 -13.87 -21.56
C ALA A 379 -4.77 -14.03 -21.95
N ARG A 380 -3.99 -12.96 -21.98
CA ARG A 380 -2.56 -13.01 -22.25
C ARG A 380 -1.81 -13.62 -21.06
N HIS A 381 -2.13 -13.18 -19.84
CA HIS A 381 -1.47 -13.70 -18.64
C HIS A 381 -1.84 -15.15 -18.36
N ALA A 382 -3.09 -15.56 -18.60
CA ALA A 382 -3.51 -16.97 -18.53
C ALA A 382 -2.77 -17.90 -19.52
N ALA A 383 -2.10 -17.37 -20.53
CA ALA A 383 -1.27 -18.13 -21.47
C ALA A 383 0.22 -18.16 -21.10
N GLU A 384 0.62 -17.48 -20.02
CA GLU A 384 2.01 -17.49 -19.56
C GLU A 384 2.37 -18.82 -18.91
N SER A 385 3.60 -19.30 -19.15
CA SER A 385 4.09 -20.49 -18.47
C SER A 385 4.53 -20.15 -17.05
N ILE A 386 4.01 -20.88 -16.07
CA ILE A 386 4.43 -20.77 -14.68
C ILE A 386 5.67 -21.68 -14.48
N PRO A 387 6.78 -21.15 -13.91
CA PRO A 387 7.95 -21.96 -13.57
C PRO A 387 7.61 -23.09 -12.61
N SER A 388 8.39 -24.19 -12.65
CA SER A 388 8.13 -25.36 -11.79
C SER A 388 8.15 -25.04 -10.31
N ASP A 389 9.03 -24.12 -9.90
CA ASP A 389 9.21 -23.71 -8.50
C ASP A 389 8.16 -22.66 -8.05
N ALA A 390 7.32 -22.19 -8.97
CA ALA A 390 6.18 -21.35 -8.68
C ALA A 390 4.83 -22.07 -8.82
N ALA A 391 4.79 -23.14 -9.61
CA ALA A 391 3.54 -23.84 -9.91
C ALA A 391 2.98 -24.54 -8.68
N GLY A 392 1.78 -24.13 -8.25
CA GLY A 392 1.12 -24.65 -7.05
C GLY A 392 1.58 -24.03 -5.74
N HIS A 393 2.34 -22.91 -5.79
CA HIS A 393 2.88 -22.22 -4.63
C HIS A 393 2.35 -20.79 -4.46
N ALA A 394 1.29 -20.39 -5.17
CA ALA A 394 0.79 -19.01 -5.11
C ALA A 394 0.41 -18.56 -3.68
N GLY A 395 -0.04 -19.49 -2.82
CA GLY A 395 -0.40 -19.22 -1.43
C GLY A 395 0.73 -19.35 -0.42
N ASP A 396 1.97 -19.61 -0.86
CA ASP A 396 3.10 -19.75 0.06
C ASP A 396 3.55 -18.38 0.59
N SER A 397 4.08 -18.40 1.82
CA SER A 397 4.52 -17.19 2.53
C SER A 397 5.76 -16.55 1.91
N MET A 398 6.04 -15.30 2.29
CA MET A 398 7.25 -14.59 1.89
C MET A 398 8.54 -15.33 2.27
N THR A 399 8.53 -16.19 3.29
CA THR A 399 9.68 -17.05 3.61
C THR A 399 9.99 -18.03 2.48
N TYR A 400 8.99 -18.60 1.82
CA TYR A 400 9.19 -19.41 0.61
C TYR A 400 9.75 -18.57 -0.54
N TRP A 401 9.15 -17.43 -0.78
CA TRP A 401 9.51 -16.53 -1.87
C TRP A 401 10.87 -15.86 -1.69
N ASP A 402 11.37 -15.74 -0.46
CA ASP A 402 12.73 -15.24 -0.19
C ASP A 402 13.81 -16.15 -0.82
N ASP A 403 13.57 -17.46 -0.88
CA ASP A 403 14.41 -18.43 -1.58
C ASP A 403 14.10 -18.54 -3.09
N HIS A 404 12.94 -18.04 -3.55
CA HIS A 404 12.44 -18.16 -4.93
C HIS A 404 12.09 -16.81 -5.57
N GLN A 405 12.83 -15.75 -5.24
CA GLN A 405 12.54 -14.36 -5.65
C GLN A 405 12.34 -14.18 -7.16
N ALA A 406 13.12 -14.91 -7.99
CA ALA A 406 13.03 -14.81 -9.44
C ALA A 406 11.66 -15.25 -10.02
N ASP A 407 10.94 -16.08 -9.26
CA ASP A 407 9.68 -16.70 -9.68
C ASP A 407 8.46 -16.09 -8.95
N TYR A 408 8.69 -15.19 -7.98
CA TYR A 408 7.66 -14.57 -7.15
C TYR A 408 6.55 -13.91 -7.96
N TYR A 409 6.91 -13.03 -8.91
CA TYR A 409 5.92 -12.37 -9.76
C TYR A 409 5.02 -13.37 -10.51
N ARG A 410 5.61 -14.43 -11.07
CA ARG A 410 4.83 -15.44 -11.80
C ARG A 410 4.02 -16.36 -10.88
N GLY A 411 4.54 -16.60 -9.69
CA GLY A 411 3.90 -17.45 -8.69
C GLY A 411 2.71 -16.77 -8.03
N VAL A 412 2.89 -15.56 -7.55
CA VAL A 412 1.87 -14.84 -6.77
C VAL A 412 0.97 -13.99 -7.66
N TYR A 413 1.55 -13.06 -8.43
CA TYR A 413 0.78 -12.11 -9.23
C TYR A 413 0.05 -12.79 -10.40
N VAL A 414 0.80 -13.52 -11.24
CA VAL A 414 0.23 -14.11 -12.47
C VAL A 414 -0.61 -15.33 -12.13
N GLN A 415 -0.04 -16.32 -11.45
CA GLN A 415 -0.73 -17.57 -11.12
C GLN A 415 -1.90 -17.36 -10.15
N GLY A 416 -1.73 -16.46 -9.15
CA GLY A 416 -2.81 -16.14 -8.23
C GLY A 416 -3.99 -15.44 -8.93
N ALA A 417 -3.70 -14.44 -9.79
CA ALA A 417 -4.74 -13.79 -10.58
C ALA A 417 -5.44 -14.77 -11.55
N GLU A 418 -4.69 -15.70 -12.16
CA GLU A 418 -5.24 -16.77 -13.01
C GLU A 418 -6.18 -17.69 -12.22
N ALA A 419 -5.78 -18.07 -11.01
CA ALA A 419 -6.58 -18.90 -10.13
C ALA A 419 -7.95 -18.27 -9.86
N VAL A 420 -7.97 -16.99 -9.48
CA VAL A 420 -9.19 -16.21 -9.24
C VAL A 420 -10.01 -16.08 -10.53
N ALA A 421 -9.39 -15.72 -11.64
CA ALA A 421 -10.07 -15.57 -12.94
C ALA A 421 -10.67 -16.88 -13.45
N SER A 422 -10.05 -18.01 -13.14
CA SER A 422 -10.53 -19.36 -13.56
C SER A 422 -11.89 -19.72 -12.98
N LEU A 423 -12.31 -19.05 -11.89
CA LEU A 423 -13.57 -19.37 -11.19
C LEU A 423 -14.81 -19.03 -12.03
N GLY A 424 -14.78 -18.03 -12.90
CA GLY A 424 -15.96 -17.67 -13.66
C GLY A 424 -15.77 -16.48 -14.62
N THR A 425 -16.87 -15.84 -14.93
CA THR A 425 -16.82 -14.57 -15.68
C THR A 425 -16.37 -13.44 -14.76
N VAL A 426 -15.88 -12.33 -15.35
CA VAL A 426 -15.49 -11.13 -14.59
C VAL A 426 -16.62 -10.68 -13.67
N ASP A 427 -17.87 -10.59 -14.16
CA ASP A 427 -19.02 -10.19 -13.35
C ASP A 427 -19.26 -11.11 -12.15
N GLN A 428 -19.04 -12.41 -12.30
CA GLN A 428 -19.22 -13.38 -11.21
C GLN A 428 -18.10 -13.24 -10.16
N VAL A 429 -16.85 -13.07 -10.61
CA VAL A 429 -15.73 -12.87 -9.71
C VAL A 429 -15.87 -11.52 -8.99
N ASP A 430 -16.17 -10.44 -9.69
CA ASP A 430 -16.41 -9.12 -9.10
C ASP A 430 -17.56 -9.15 -8.08
N CYS A 431 -18.60 -9.96 -8.34
CA CYS A 431 -19.68 -10.18 -7.37
C CYS A 431 -19.16 -10.78 -6.05
N ALA A 432 -18.31 -11.81 -6.13
CA ALA A 432 -17.73 -12.43 -4.94
C ALA A 432 -16.73 -11.49 -4.23
N LEU A 433 -15.92 -10.74 -4.99
CA LEU A 433 -14.99 -9.77 -4.43
C LEU A 433 -15.70 -8.61 -3.71
N ARG A 434 -16.88 -8.18 -4.17
CA ARG A 434 -17.71 -7.21 -3.43
C ARG A 434 -18.14 -7.74 -2.06
N GLN A 435 -18.50 -9.04 -1.97
CA GLN A 435 -18.82 -9.68 -0.69
C GLN A 435 -17.58 -9.67 0.22
N TYR A 436 -16.42 -10.07 -0.32
CA TYR A 436 -15.15 -10.05 0.41
C TYR A 436 -14.83 -8.67 0.97
N ILE A 437 -14.86 -7.64 0.11
CA ILE A 437 -14.55 -6.26 0.47
C ILE A 437 -15.54 -5.73 1.52
N ALA A 438 -16.84 -5.89 1.31
CA ALA A 438 -17.83 -5.35 2.22
C ALA A 438 -17.75 -5.96 3.63
N HIS A 439 -17.49 -7.26 3.73
CA HIS A 439 -17.42 -7.96 5.01
C HIS A 439 -16.10 -7.78 5.74
N ASN A 440 -14.99 -7.55 5.00
CA ASN A 440 -13.65 -7.47 5.56
C ASN A 440 -13.03 -6.07 5.51
N ALA A 441 -13.80 -5.04 5.12
CA ALA A 441 -13.33 -3.66 5.15
C ALA A 441 -12.72 -3.32 6.52
N PHE A 442 -11.55 -2.65 6.50
CA PHE A 442 -10.78 -2.22 7.67
C PHE A 442 -10.30 -3.34 8.61
N ARG A 443 -10.21 -4.57 8.08
CA ARG A 443 -9.70 -5.74 8.82
C ARG A 443 -8.45 -6.31 8.15
N ILE A 444 -7.71 -7.12 8.90
CA ILE A 444 -6.75 -8.08 8.37
C ILE A 444 -7.54 -9.34 8.05
N ALA A 445 -7.71 -9.65 6.77
CA ALA A 445 -8.43 -10.82 6.29
C ALA A 445 -7.47 -11.99 6.08
N SER A 446 -8.02 -13.19 6.24
CA SER A 446 -7.33 -14.45 6.02
C SER A 446 -7.69 -15.07 4.65
N PRO A 447 -6.94 -16.07 4.15
CA PRO A 447 -7.35 -16.88 3.01
C PRO A 447 -8.75 -17.48 3.15
N ALA A 448 -9.15 -17.90 4.37
CA ALA A 448 -10.48 -18.42 4.64
C ALA A 448 -11.58 -17.36 4.38
N ASP A 449 -11.37 -16.10 4.77
CA ASP A 449 -12.34 -15.03 4.53
C ASP A 449 -12.57 -14.81 3.02
N LEU A 450 -11.52 -14.89 2.20
CA LEU A 450 -11.66 -14.78 0.75
C LEU A 450 -12.37 -16.01 0.15
N VAL A 451 -11.97 -17.22 0.55
CA VAL A 451 -12.60 -18.46 0.05
C VAL A 451 -14.07 -18.52 0.45
N ASP A 452 -14.44 -18.08 1.65
CA ASP A 452 -15.83 -17.98 2.08
C ASP A 452 -16.62 -17.01 1.21
N ALA A 453 -16.09 -15.84 0.92
CA ALA A 453 -16.72 -14.87 0.01
C ALA A 453 -16.86 -15.43 -1.42
N LEU A 454 -15.81 -16.04 -1.97
CA LEU A 454 -15.83 -16.71 -3.28
C LEU A 454 -16.88 -17.84 -3.30
N SER A 455 -17.05 -18.58 -2.21
CA SER A 455 -17.99 -19.71 -2.10
C SER A 455 -19.44 -19.25 -2.14
N THR A 456 -19.75 -17.99 -1.90
CA THR A 456 -21.11 -17.44 -2.07
C THR A 456 -21.58 -17.48 -3.53
N VAL A 457 -20.64 -17.42 -4.47
CA VAL A 457 -20.90 -17.45 -5.93
C VAL A 457 -20.44 -18.78 -6.55
N PHE A 458 -19.35 -19.35 -6.05
CA PHE A 458 -18.70 -20.57 -6.54
C PHE A 458 -18.60 -21.60 -5.41
N PRO A 459 -19.60 -22.47 -5.20
CA PRO A 459 -19.62 -23.41 -4.07
C PRO A 459 -18.43 -24.39 -4.03
N ASP A 460 -17.71 -24.55 -5.15
CA ASP A 460 -16.51 -25.37 -5.29
C ASP A 460 -15.20 -24.56 -5.32
N ALA A 461 -15.22 -23.28 -4.92
CA ALA A 461 -14.07 -22.37 -4.99
C ALA A 461 -12.82 -22.98 -4.36
N ALA A 462 -12.87 -23.48 -3.12
CA ALA A 462 -11.73 -24.07 -2.43
C ALA A 462 -11.08 -25.21 -3.23
N ALA A 463 -11.91 -26.13 -3.82
CA ALA A 463 -11.39 -27.23 -4.61
C ALA A 463 -10.74 -26.78 -5.93
N ARG A 464 -11.24 -25.68 -6.52
CA ARG A 464 -10.70 -25.11 -7.76
C ARG A 464 -9.46 -24.29 -7.55
N LEU A 465 -9.28 -23.68 -6.38
CA LEU A 465 -8.10 -22.90 -5.99
C LEU A 465 -6.93 -23.78 -5.50
N ALA A 466 -7.22 -24.95 -4.93
CA ALA A 466 -6.24 -25.86 -4.38
C ALA A 466 -5.08 -26.26 -5.33
N PRO A 467 -5.29 -26.46 -6.66
CA PRO A 467 -4.21 -26.76 -7.59
C PRO A 467 -3.17 -25.64 -7.73
N TYR A 468 -3.51 -24.41 -7.35
CA TYR A 468 -2.63 -23.24 -7.38
C TYR A 468 -1.90 -23.04 -6.05
N GLY A 469 -2.12 -23.91 -5.05
CA GLY A 469 -1.59 -23.77 -3.69
C GLY A 469 -2.39 -22.80 -2.81
N LEU A 470 -3.59 -22.40 -3.24
CA LEU A 470 -4.45 -21.47 -2.50
C LEU A 470 -5.43 -22.27 -1.63
N HIS A 471 -5.27 -22.14 -0.32
CA HIS A 471 -6.06 -22.88 0.67
C HIS A 471 -6.70 -21.90 1.67
N PRO A 472 -7.90 -22.26 2.27
CA PRO A 472 -8.51 -21.51 3.35
C PRO A 472 -7.63 -21.38 4.59
#